data_82f802444a0667244be9f50d7693b23c
#
_entry.id   82f802444a0667244be9f50d7693b23c
#
_cell.length_a   1.000
_cell.length_b   1.000
_cell.length_c   1.000
_cell.angle_alpha   90.00
_cell.angle_beta   90.00
_cell.angle_gamma   90.00
#
_symmetry.space_group_name_H-M   'P 1'
#
loop_
_entity.id
_entity.type
_entity.pdbx_description
1 polymer ?
#
loop_
_entity_poly.entity_id
_entity_poly.type
_entity_poly.pdbx_seq_one_letter_code
_entity_poly.pdbx_strand_id
1 'polypeptide(L)'
;MKLHEMLQRSIERAFFKGKSTRSSVYLSYVIGNIILMLLFIRLLLVRIPYQWTAGLYPVGFAFHLDFLFGGLEDAIPFVPQMIIFYLYLFYPMAVLTMLYFTFVEYKRGYALGWSLVAISLITLAIYPIFPVSVYWWHQEFLAHPTVGNFWATQVYRLWARDSDDIHSFPSLHAAGSVMCFYTWYQYNRVKALTATKAVAIVSFVITVGVILATLLIKQHYIADEIAGIMLALSVGRPVLKHFWR
;
A
#
# COMPACT_ATOMS: atom_id res chain seq x y z
N MET A 1 -20.45 24.49 -3.53
CA MET A 1 -20.77 23.08 -3.86
C MET A 1 -19.47 22.30 -3.83
N LYS A 2 -19.36 21.28 -3.00
CA LYS A 2 -18.10 20.52 -2.83
C LYS A 2 -17.84 19.66 -4.07
N LEU A 3 -16.58 19.52 -4.49
CA LEU A 3 -16.16 18.72 -5.66
C LEU A 3 -16.78 17.33 -5.69
N HIS A 4 -16.91 16.71 -4.52
CA HIS A 4 -17.58 15.41 -4.32
C HIS A 4 -19.05 15.46 -4.81
N GLU A 5 -19.82 16.47 -4.43
CA GLU A 5 -21.24 16.60 -4.85
C GLU A 5 -21.34 16.83 -6.36
N MET A 6 -20.37 17.53 -6.95
CA MET A 6 -20.31 17.72 -8.41
C MET A 6 -20.01 16.41 -9.12
N LEU A 7 -19.01 15.64 -8.65
CA LEU A 7 -18.67 14.35 -9.21
C LEU A 7 -19.82 13.36 -9.06
N GLN A 8 -20.44 13.29 -7.89
CA GLN A 8 -21.58 12.41 -7.66
C GLN A 8 -22.74 12.76 -8.59
N ARG A 9 -23.12 14.04 -8.72
CA ARG A 9 -24.18 14.50 -9.64
C ARG A 9 -23.79 14.28 -11.10
N SER A 10 -22.50 14.37 -11.46
CA SER A 10 -22.04 14.10 -12.83
C SER A 10 -22.10 12.62 -13.17
N ILE A 11 -21.73 11.73 -12.23
CA ILE A 11 -21.85 10.28 -12.36
C ILE A 11 -23.35 9.90 -12.47
N GLU A 12 -24.19 10.44 -11.59
CA GLU A 12 -25.63 10.21 -11.63
C GLU A 12 -26.27 10.69 -12.96
N ARG A 13 -25.84 11.83 -13.51
CA ARG A 13 -26.31 12.35 -14.79
C ARG A 13 -25.78 11.58 -16.00
N ALA A 14 -24.48 11.17 -15.98
CA ALA A 14 -23.84 10.51 -17.10
C ALA A 14 -24.37 9.07 -17.31
N PHE A 15 -24.64 8.37 -16.20
CA PHE A 15 -25.02 6.95 -16.25
C PHE A 15 -26.51 6.70 -16.06
N PHE A 16 -27.28 7.65 -15.52
CA PHE A 16 -28.68 7.43 -15.13
C PHE A 16 -29.55 8.63 -15.51
N LYS A 17 -29.88 8.75 -16.81
CA LYS A 17 -30.95 9.63 -17.28
C LYS A 17 -32.32 9.07 -16.85
N GLY A 18 -32.75 9.38 -15.65
CA GLY A 18 -34.07 8.94 -15.15
C GLY A 18 -34.09 8.80 -13.64
N LYS A 19 -35.21 8.40 -13.07
CA LYS A 19 -35.35 8.15 -11.63
C LYS A 19 -34.32 7.11 -11.17
N SER A 20 -33.27 7.57 -10.45
CA SER A 20 -32.24 6.71 -9.86
C SER A 20 -32.91 5.73 -8.88
N THR A 21 -33.02 4.47 -9.27
CA THR A 21 -33.43 3.39 -8.35
C THR A 21 -32.26 3.09 -7.41
N ARG A 22 -32.53 2.50 -6.23
CA ARG A 22 -31.46 2.05 -5.31
C ARG A 22 -30.41 1.18 -6.01
N SER A 23 -30.84 0.36 -6.99
CA SER A 23 -29.98 -0.50 -7.80
C SER A 23 -29.00 0.28 -8.66
N SER A 24 -29.41 1.40 -9.26
CA SER A 24 -28.53 2.19 -10.12
C SER A 24 -27.45 2.94 -9.32
N VAL A 25 -27.79 3.43 -8.13
CA VAL A 25 -26.82 4.04 -7.21
C VAL A 25 -25.80 3.02 -6.73
N TYR A 26 -26.25 1.83 -6.33
CA TYR A 26 -25.38 0.72 -5.96
C TYR A 26 -24.39 0.37 -7.09
N LEU A 27 -24.91 0.17 -8.30
CA LEU A 27 -24.10 -0.19 -9.46
C LEU A 27 -23.05 0.88 -9.79
N SER A 28 -23.40 2.16 -9.68
CA SER A 28 -22.44 3.27 -9.89
C SER A 28 -21.28 3.22 -8.91
N TYR A 29 -21.56 3.00 -7.63
CA TYR A 29 -20.50 2.87 -6.63
C TYR A 29 -19.64 1.63 -6.86
N VAL A 30 -20.24 0.49 -7.18
CA VAL A 30 -19.49 -0.75 -7.46
C VAL A 30 -18.57 -0.57 -8.66
N ILE A 31 -19.06 0.01 -9.75
CA ILE A 31 -18.23 0.31 -10.94
C ILE A 31 -17.11 1.29 -10.57
N GLY A 32 -17.43 2.37 -9.85
CA GLY A 32 -16.44 3.34 -9.38
C GLY A 32 -15.35 2.68 -8.51
N ASN A 33 -15.73 1.80 -7.60
CA ASN A 33 -14.81 1.07 -6.74
C ASN A 33 -13.91 0.11 -7.54
N ILE A 34 -14.47 -0.59 -8.53
CA ILE A 34 -13.68 -1.46 -9.41
C ILE A 34 -12.67 -0.63 -10.19
N ILE A 35 -13.05 0.53 -10.72
CA ILE A 35 -12.13 1.43 -11.43
C ILE A 35 -11.02 1.90 -10.48
N LEU A 36 -11.35 2.34 -9.26
CA LEU A 36 -10.35 2.77 -8.28
C LEU A 36 -9.43 1.62 -7.86
N MET A 37 -9.96 0.41 -7.70
CA MET A 37 -9.16 -0.78 -7.39
C MET A 37 -8.19 -1.12 -8.53
N LEU A 38 -8.67 -1.10 -9.78
CA LEU A 38 -7.82 -1.34 -10.96
C LEU A 38 -6.76 -0.24 -11.11
N LEU A 39 -7.12 1.01 -10.87
CA LEU A 39 -6.19 2.13 -10.87
C LEU A 39 -5.13 1.96 -9.77
N PHE A 40 -5.52 1.63 -8.56
CA PHE A 40 -4.59 1.36 -7.46
C PHE A 40 -3.63 0.21 -7.80
N ILE A 41 -4.14 -0.92 -8.29
CA ILE A 41 -3.30 -2.05 -8.73
C ILE A 41 -2.35 -1.60 -9.84
N ARG A 42 -2.83 -0.82 -10.80
CA ARG A 42 -1.98 -0.31 -11.89
C ARG A 42 -0.88 0.60 -11.36
N LEU A 43 -1.18 1.47 -10.41
CA LEU A 43 -0.18 2.35 -9.78
C LEU A 43 0.88 1.55 -9.00
N LEU A 44 0.49 0.46 -8.30
CA LEU A 44 1.43 -0.44 -7.64
C LEU A 44 2.37 -1.17 -8.60
N LEU A 45 1.95 -1.37 -9.85
CA LEU A 45 2.73 -2.05 -10.89
C LEU A 45 3.60 -1.08 -11.70
N VAL A 46 3.53 0.23 -11.44
CA VAL A 46 4.41 1.21 -12.09
C VAL A 46 5.82 1.01 -11.56
N ARG A 47 6.75 0.76 -12.47
CA ARG A 47 8.19 0.71 -12.18
C ARG A 47 8.81 2.02 -12.62
N ILE A 48 9.61 2.62 -11.76
CA ILE A 48 10.38 3.84 -12.05
C ILE A 48 11.85 3.46 -11.99
N PRO A 49 12.48 3.16 -13.14
CA PRO A 49 13.88 2.79 -13.19
C PRO A 49 14.76 4.01 -12.92
N TYR A 50 15.99 3.79 -12.51
CA TYR A 50 16.99 4.85 -12.26
C TYR A 50 17.12 5.88 -13.39
N GLN A 51 16.93 5.47 -14.65
CA GLN A 51 17.03 6.37 -15.80
C GLN A 51 16.04 7.55 -15.73
N TRP A 52 14.93 7.41 -15.02
CA TRP A 52 13.93 8.48 -14.87
C TRP A 52 14.37 9.56 -13.88
N THR A 53 15.42 9.30 -13.09
CA THR A 53 16.04 10.29 -12.20
C THR A 53 17.13 11.10 -12.94
N ALA A 54 17.44 10.75 -14.19
CA ALA A 54 18.43 11.47 -15.02
C ALA A 54 18.02 12.94 -15.19
N GLY A 55 18.89 13.83 -14.83
CA GLY A 55 18.63 15.28 -14.79
C GLY A 55 18.46 15.85 -13.38
N LEU A 56 18.07 15.03 -12.40
CA LEU A 56 18.13 15.38 -10.96
C LEU A 56 19.36 14.73 -10.29
N TYR A 57 19.67 13.50 -10.71
CA TYR A 57 20.75 12.69 -10.13
C TYR A 57 21.53 11.97 -11.24
N PRO A 58 22.80 11.57 -11.01
CA PRO A 58 23.53 10.68 -11.91
C PRO A 58 22.77 9.38 -12.15
N VAL A 59 22.93 8.79 -13.34
CA VAL A 59 22.33 7.49 -13.67
C VAL A 59 22.78 6.44 -12.65
N GLY A 60 21.83 5.69 -12.11
CA GLY A 60 22.07 4.67 -11.08
C GLY A 60 22.24 5.22 -9.67
N PHE A 61 22.06 6.53 -9.45
CA PHE A 61 22.09 7.10 -8.11
C PHE A 61 20.82 6.76 -7.33
N ALA A 62 21.00 6.35 -6.07
CA ALA A 62 19.93 6.24 -5.09
C ALA A 62 20.46 6.52 -3.69
N PHE A 63 19.58 7.06 -2.84
CA PHE A 63 19.89 7.25 -1.43
C PHE A 63 19.86 5.92 -0.69
N HIS A 64 20.79 5.75 0.24
CA HIS A 64 20.81 4.68 1.24
C HIS A 64 20.46 5.33 2.58
N LEU A 65 19.48 4.80 3.30
CA LEU A 65 18.98 5.41 4.54
C LEU A 65 19.42 4.67 5.82
N ASP A 66 20.31 3.68 5.68
CA ASP A 66 20.86 2.87 6.76
C ASP A 66 21.54 3.70 7.88
N PHE A 67 22.12 4.85 7.51
CA PHE A 67 22.83 5.73 8.45
C PHE A 67 21.88 6.52 9.39
N LEU A 68 20.61 6.69 9.06
CA LEU A 68 19.69 7.58 9.78
C LEU A 68 19.46 7.17 11.24
N PHE A 69 19.56 5.89 11.54
CA PHE A 69 19.36 5.34 12.87
C PHE A 69 20.63 4.76 13.48
N GLY A 70 21.80 5.30 13.10
CA GLY A 70 23.08 5.00 13.76
C GLY A 70 23.52 3.53 13.66
N GLY A 71 23.25 2.86 12.53
CA GLY A 71 23.59 1.45 12.32
C GLY A 71 22.56 0.45 12.86
N LEU A 72 21.41 0.92 13.38
CA LEU A 72 20.33 0.03 13.83
C LEU A 72 19.82 -0.85 12.68
N GLU A 73 19.85 -0.35 11.46
CA GLU A 73 19.46 -1.09 10.24
C GLU A 73 20.30 -2.35 10.03
N ASP A 74 21.61 -2.27 10.32
CA ASP A 74 22.54 -3.41 10.19
C ASP A 74 22.31 -4.45 11.28
N ALA A 75 21.86 -4.00 12.46
CA ALA A 75 21.51 -4.88 13.57
C ALA A 75 20.21 -5.67 13.36
N ILE A 76 19.34 -5.27 12.40
CA ILE A 76 18.13 -5.98 12.06
C ILE A 76 18.49 -7.30 11.36
N PRO A 77 18.16 -8.48 11.92
CA PRO A 77 18.51 -9.76 11.32
C PRO A 77 17.72 -10.00 10.02
N PHE A 78 18.31 -10.78 9.11
CA PHE A 78 17.59 -11.31 7.96
C PHE A 78 16.76 -12.53 8.38
N VAL A 79 15.44 -12.42 8.35
CA VAL A 79 14.49 -13.48 8.74
C VAL A 79 13.56 -13.79 7.56
N PRO A 80 13.97 -14.68 6.64
CA PRO A 80 13.26 -14.91 5.37
C PRO A 80 11.84 -15.48 5.56
N GLN A 81 11.54 -16.14 6.69
CA GLN A 81 10.18 -16.63 7.00
C GLN A 81 9.15 -15.49 7.08
N MET A 82 9.59 -14.28 7.37
CA MET A 82 8.71 -13.12 7.45
C MET A 82 8.08 -12.74 6.09
N ILE A 83 8.56 -13.29 4.99
CA ILE A 83 7.92 -13.19 3.67
C ILE A 83 6.46 -13.67 3.69
N ILE A 84 6.08 -14.50 4.68
CA ILE A 84 4.69 -14.91 4.91
C ILE A 84 3.79 -13.69 5.10
N PHE A 85 4.19 -12.73 5.94
CA PHE A 85 3.43 -11.51 6.15
C PHE A 85 3.43 -10.61 4.91
N TYR A 86 4.57 -10.52 4.24
CA TYR A 86 4.76 -9.66 3.08
C TYR A 86 3.94 -10.12 1.85
N LEU A 87 4.04 -11.40 1.47
CA LEU A 87 3.38 -11.93 0.26
C LEU A 87 2.05 -12.63 0.57
N TYR A 88 2.03 -13.51 1.56
CA TYR A 88 0.92 -14.46 1.72
C TYR A 88 -0.20 -13.94 2.62
N LEU A 89 0.05 -12.91 3.44
CA LEU A 89 -0.97 -12.32 4.31
C LEU A 89 -1.37 -10.91 3.87
N PHE A 90 -0.42 -10.06 3.46
CA PHE A 90 -0.72 -8.69 3.05
C PHE A 90 -1.61 -8.62 1.82
N TYR A 91 -1.22 -9.26 0.72
CA TYR A 91 -1.99 -9.17 -0.52
C TYR A 91 -3.40 -9.76 -0.39
N PRO A 92 -3.62 -10.96 0.21
CA PRO A 92 -4.96 -11.43 0.48
C PRO A 92 -5.76 -10.50 1.39
N MET A 93 -5.17 -9.95 2.46
CA MET A 93 -5.84 -8.98 3.31
C MET A 93 -6.29 -7.75 2.51
N ALA A 94 -5.41 -7.18 1.71
CA ALA A 94 -5.72 -6.00 0.89
C ALA A 94 -6.82 -6.30 -0.13
N VAL A 95 -6.72 -7.41 -0.86
CA VAL A 95 -7.71 -7.84 -1.85
C VAL A 95 -9.06 -8.12 -1.20
N LEU A 96 -9.10 -8.90 -0.12
CA LEU A 96 -10.35 -9.22 0.58
C LEU A 96 -10.99 -7.96 1.20
N THR A 97 -10.20 -7.04 1.73
CA THR A 97 -10.67 -5.75 2.21
C THR A 97 -11.32 -4.96 1.08
N MET A 98 -10.61 -4.80 -0.05
CA MET A 98 -11.15 -4.06 -1.20
C MET A 98 -12.42 -4.72 -1.75
N LEU A 99 -12.45 -6.04 -1.89
CA LEU A 99 -13.64 -6.77 -2.37
C LEU A 99 -14.83 -6.59 -1.43
N TYR A 100 -14.61 -6.78 -0.13
CA TYR A 100 -15.69 -6.60 0.86
C TYR A 100 -16.28 -5.19 0.78
N PHE A 101 -15.44 -4.16 0.82
CA PHE A 101 -15.89 -2.78 0.79
C PHE A 101 -16.42 -2.36 -0.60
N THR A 102 -16.02 -3.02 -1.68
CA THR A 102 -16.58 -2.77 -3.01
C THR A 102 -18.02 -3.29 -3.13
N PHE A 103 -18.29 -4.50 -2.65
CA PHE A 103 -19.56 -5.17 -2.91
C PHE A 103 -20.54 -5.08 -1.74
N VAL A 104 -20.08 -5.07 -0.49
CA VAL A 104 -20.93 -5.08 0.70
C VAL A 104 -21.14 -3.68 1.26
N GLU A 105 -20.08 -2.91 1.40
CA GLU A 105 -20.08 -1.57 1.96
C GLU A 105 -19.61 -0.53 0.92
N TYR A 106 -20.20 -0.57 -0.24
CA TYR A 106 -19.78 0.10 -1.47
C TYR A 106 -19.47 1.59 -1.33
N LYS A 107 -20.21 2.34 -0.48
CA LYS A 107 -19.90 3.76 -0.20
C LYS A 107 -18.56 3.92 0.52
N ARG A 108 -18.27 3.00 1.45
CA ARG A 108 -17.00 2.99 2.19
C ARG A 108 -15.86 2.45 1.35
N GLY A 109 -16.16 1.54 0.41
CA GLY A 109 -15.22 1.09 -0.61
C GLY A 109 -14.71 2.23 -1.47
N TYR A 110 -15.59 3.14 -1.85
CA TYR A 110 -15.23 4.35 -2.58
C TYR A 110 -14.25 5.24 -1.80
N ALA A 111 -14.49 5.41 -0.49
CA ALA A 111 -13.60 6.14 0.39
C ALA A 111 -12.21 5.48 0.51
N LEU A 112 -12.17 4.15 0.66
CA LEU A 112 -10.93 3.39 0.71
C LEU A 112 -10.16 3.48 -0.61
N GLY A 113 -10.85 3.29 -1.74
CA GLY A 113 -10.25 3.37 -3.07
C GLY A 113 -9.57 4.72 -3.31
N TRP A 114 -10.25 5.83 -3.03
CA TRP A 114 -9.64 7.16 -3.15
C TRP A 114 -8.46 7.37 -2.21
N SER A 115 -8.52 6.83 -0.99
CA SER A 115 -7.41 6.92 -0.03
C SER A 115 -6.15 6.21 -0.56
N LEU A 116 -6.31 5.00 -1.09
CA LEU A 116 -5.22 4.21 -1.64
C LEU A 116 -4.64 4.85 -2.91
N VAL A 117 -5.50 5.36 -3.81
CA VAL A 117 -5.05 6.08 -5.02
C VAL A 117 -4.30 7.35 -4.65
N ALA A 118 -4.79 8.16 -3.70
CA ALA A 118 -4.11 9.37 -3.27
C ALA A 118 -2.72 9.09 -2.68
N ILE A 119 -2.60 8.07 -1.81
CA ILE A 119 -1.33 7.62 -1.27
C ILE A 119 -0.38 7.20 -2.40
N SER A 120 -0.85 6.36 -3.32
CA SER A 120 -0.01 5.85 -4.42
C SER A 120 0.47 6.96 -5.34
N LEU A 121 -0.36 7.94 -5.68
CA LEU A 121 0.03 9.07 -6.53
C LEU A 121 1.11 9.93 -5.86
N ILE A 122 0.98 10.20 -4.56
CA ILE A 122 1.99 10.96 -3.81
C ILE A 122 3.29 10.17 -3.75
N THR A 123 3.23 8.89 -3.45
CA THR A 123 4.41 8.02 -3.39
C THR A 123 5.13 7.96 -4.74
N LEU A 124 4.39 7.76 -5.84
CA LEU A 124 4.96 7.76 -7.19
C LEU A 124 5.59 9.10 -7.58
N ALA A 125 5.08 10.22 -7.06
CA ALA A 125 5.69 11.52 -7.27
C ALA A 125 6.98 11.70 -6.44
N ILE A 126 7.07 11.06 -5.27
CA ILE A 126 8.27 11.13 -4.41
C ILE A 126 9.42 10.29 -4.98
N TYR A 127 9.17 9.12 -5.52
CA TYR A 127 10.21 8.20 -6.00
C TYR A 127 11.27 8.83 -6.91
N PRO A 128 10.93 9.58 -7.96
CA PRO A 128 11.95 10.22 -8.80
C PRO A 128 12.60 11.44 -8.14
N ILE A 129 11.95 12.10 -7.17
CA ILE A 129 12.49 13.27 -6.47
C ILE A 129 13.44 12.84 -5.35
N PHE A 130 13.11 11.74 -4.68
CA PHE A 130 13.91 11.18 -3.59
C PHE A 130 14.08 9.68 -3.81
N PRO A 131 14.96 9.28 -4.74
CA PRO A 131 15.15 7.88 -5.11
C PRO A 131 15.89 7.14 -3.99
N VAL A 132 15.19 6.20 -3.33
CA VAL A 132 15.74 5.34 -2.29
C VAL A 132 15.73 3.90 -2.76
N SER A 133 16.84 3.19 -2.59
CA SER A 133 16.96 1.78 -2.96
C SER A 133 17.63 0.97 -1.87
N VAL A 134 17.18 -0.27 -1.74
CA VAL A 134 17.74 -1.31 -0.87
C VAL A 134 18.57 -2.34 -1.66
N TYR A 135 18.80 -2.08 -2.95
CA TYR A 135 19.46 -3.00 -3.88
C TYR A 135 20.84 -3.46 -3.40
N TRP A 136 21.61 -2.59 -2.78
CA TRP A 136 22.93 -2.93 -2.26
C TRP A 136 22.89 -4.03 -1.18
N TRP A 137 21.91 -4.01 -0.28
CA TRP A 137 21.69 -5.11 0.68
C TRP A 137 21.37 -6.41 -0.04
N HIS A 138 20.52 -6.35 -1.07
CA HIS A 138 20.18 -7.53 -1.84
C HIS A 138 21.41 -8.16 -2.48
N GLN A 139 22.33 -7.35 -3.02
CA GLN A 139 23.58 -7.84 -3.61
C GLN A 139 24.49 -8.49 -2.56
N GLU A 140 24.61 -7.94 -1.37
CA GLU A 140 25.39 -8.51 -0.28
C GLU A 140 24.85 -9.91 0.10
N PHE A 141 23.54 -10.06 0.30
CA PHE A 141 22.96 -11.35 0.62
C PHE A 141 23.01 -12.35 -0.54
N LEU A 142 22.89 -11.87 -1.78
CA LEU A 142 23.00 -12.73 -2.97
C LEU A 142 24.44 -13.20 -3.21
N ALA A 143 25.45 -12.46 -2.77
CA ALA A 143 26.86 -12.89 -2.81
C ALA A 143 27.12 -14.08 -1.87
N HIS A 144 26.33 -14.19 -0.78
CA HIS A 144 26.44 -15.25 0.23
C HIS A 144 25.08 -15.93 0.47
N PRO A 145 24.49 -16.61 -0.53
CA PRO A 145 23.11 -17.10 -0.44
C PRO A 145 22.97 -18.23 0.58
N THR A 146 21.90 -18.20 1.35
CA THR A 146 21.50 -19.30 2.23
C THR A 146 20.94 -20.46 1.38
N VAL A 147 21.78 -21.41 1.04
CA VAL A 147 21.44 -22.56 0.20
C VAL A 147 20.50 -23.51 0.96
N GLY A 148 19.48 -24.03 0.26
CA GLY A 148 18.57 -25.05 0.81
C GLY A 148 17.44 -24.50 1.69
N ASN A 149 17.38 -23.21 1.95
CA ASN A 149 16.28 -22.61 2.69
C ASN A 149 15.16 -22.17 1.73
N PHE A 150 14.00 -22.82 1.83
CA PHE A 150 12.83 -22.53 1.01
C PHE A 150 12.41 -21.04 1.09
N TRP A 151 12.35 -20.49 2.29
CA TRP A 151 11.91 -19.10 2.50
C TRP A 151 12.91 -18.09 1.96
N ALA A 152 14.21 -18.32 2.15
CA ALA A 152 15.25 -17.48 1.56
C ALA A 152 15.14 -17.47 0.03
N THR A 153 14.88 -18.63 -0.58
CA THR A 153 14.67 -18.74 -2.03
C THR A 153 13.49 -17.88 -2.50
N GLN A 154 12.38 -17.82 -1.74
CA GLN A 154 11.26 -16.95 -2.09
C GLN A 154 11.63 -15.47 -2.01
N VAL A 155 12.38 -15.05 -0.97
CA VAL A 155 12.88 -13.68 -0.84
C VAL A 155 13.82 -13.33 -1.99
N TYR A 156 14.76 -14.19 -2.34
CA TYR A 156 15.70 -13.96 -3.46
C TYR A 156 14.96 -13.82 -4.81
N ARG A 157 13.90 -14.59 -5.03
CA ARG A 157 13.04 -14.42 -6.21
C ARG A 157 12.29 -13.09 -6.22
N LEU A 158 11.89 -12.60 -5.05
CA LEU A 158 11.29 -11.27 -4.91
C LEU A 158 12.32 -10.20 -5.30
N TRP A 159 13.51 -10.22 -4.69
CA TRP A 159 14.58 -9.27 -4.97
C TRP A 159 15.03 -9.27 -6.44
N ALA A 160 15.10 -10.44 -7.07
CA ALA A 160 15.43 -10.55 -8.49
C ALA A 160 14.42 -9.83 -9.42
N ARG A 161 13.20 -9.60 -8.95
CA ARG A 161 12.18 -8.82 -9.68
C ARG A 161 12.26 -7.33 -9.41
N ASP A 162 12.84 -6.95 -8.27
CA ASP A 162 12.90 -5.57 -7.78
C ASP A 162 14.30 -4.96 -7.91
N SER A 163 15.19 -5.59 -8.68
CA SER A 163 16.64 -5.34 -8.69
C SER A 163 17.06 -3.93 -9.10
N ASP A 164 16.24 -3.20 -9.84
CA ASP A 164 16.61 -1.88 -10.39
C ASP A 164 15.69 -0.76 -9.87
N ASP A 165 14.94 -1.02 -8.80
CA ASP A 165 13.89 -0.12 -8.36
C ASP A 165 14.35 0.89 -7.30
N ILE A 166 13.89 2.13 -7.47
CA ILE A 166 14.07 3.24 -6.51
C ILE A 166 12.80 3.44 -5.66
N HIS A 167 12.06 2.37 -5.40
CA HIS A 167 10.71 2.42 -4.85
C HIS A 167 10.64 2.17 -3.33
N SER A 168 11.75 2.39 -2.59
CA SER A 168 11.73 2.08 -1.17
C SER A 168 11.01 3.15 -0.34
N PHE A 169 11.22 4.45 -0.62
CA PHE A 169 10.71 5.54 0.22
C PHE A 169 9.62 6.38 -0.46
N PRO A 170 8.46 6.57 0.17
CA PRO A 170 7.94 5.92 1.39
C PRO A 170 7.38 4.53 1.12
N SER A 171 7.32 3.65 2.14
CA SER A 171 6.80 2.29 1.99
C SER A 171 5.30 2.27 1.69
N LEU A 172 4.94 1.78 0.49
CA LEU A 172 3.54 1.53 0.13
C LEU A 172 2.96 0.31 0.86
N HIS A 173 3.81 -0.64 1.28
CA HIS A 173 3.37 -1.79 2.07
C HIS A 173 2.89 -1.35 3.45
N ALA A 174 3.67 -0.49 4.14
CA ALA A 174 3.24 0.10 5.40
C ALA A 174 1.98 0.94 5.22
N ALA A 175 1.96 1.86 4.26
CA ALA A 175 0.82 2.74 4.02
C ALA A 175 -0.45 1.95 3.69
N GLY A 176 -0.38 0.98 2.79
CA GLY A 176 -1.51 0.15 2.37
C GLY A 176 -2.04 -0.73 3.49
N SER A 177 -1.16 -1.39 4.25
CA SER A 177 -1.57 -2.25 5.38
C SER A 177 -2.22 -1.44 6.50
N VAL A 178 -1.68 -0.25 6.83
CA VAL A 178 -2.28 0.68 7.79
C VAL A 178 -3.66 1.13 7.33
N MET A 179 -3.87 1.41 6.04
CA MET A 179 -5.18 1.80 5.53
C MET A 179 -6.18 0.66 5.57
N CYS A 180 -5.78 -0.58 5.27
CA CYS A 180 -6.64 -1.75 5.43
C CYS A 180 -7.10 -1.92 6.88
N PHE A 181 -6.15 -1.93 7.82
CA PHE A 181 -6.46 -1.98 9.26
C PHE A 181 -7.36 -0.83 9.69
N TYR A 182 -7.01 0.41 9.35
CA TYR A 182 -7.77 1.59 9.78
C TYR A 182 -9.20 1.57 9.25
N THR A 183 -9.42 1.07 8.03
CA THR A 183 -10.75 0.90 7.44
C THR A 183 -11.60 -0.07 8.25
N TRP A 184 -11.07 -1.26 8.60
CA TRP A 184 -11.75 -2.23 9.45
C TRP A 184 -11.97 -1.72 10.87
N TYR A 185 -11.02 -1.01 11.43
CA TYR A 185 -11.15 -0.37 12.74
C TYR A 185 -12.30 0.64 12.76
N GLN A 186 -12.38 1.53 11.77
CA GLN A 186 -13.48 2.49 11.65
C GLN A 186 -14.82 1.80 11.39
N TYR A 187 -14.83 0.77 10.59
CA TYR A 187 -16.03 -0.01 10.31
C TYR A 187 -16.55 -0.70 11.56
N ASN A 188 -15.68 -1.30 12.37
CA ASN A 188 -16.06 -1.89 13.66
C ASN A 188 -16.63 -0.85 14.63
N ARG A 189 -16.11 0.38 14.65
CA ARG A 189 -16.69 1.44 15.49
C ARG A 189 -18.11 1.80 15.12
N VAL A 190 -18.50 1.60 13.86
CA VAL A 190 -19.87 1.87 13.39
C VAL A 190 -20.81 0.67 13.61
N LYS A 191 -20.32 -0.53 13.32
CA LYS A 191 -21.16 -1.75 13.37
C LYS A 191 -21.18 -2.42 14.73
N ALA A 192 -20.08 -2.29 15.52
CA ALA A 192 -19.93 -2.87 16.87
C ALA A 192 -20.22 -4.38 16.95
N LEU A 193 -19.95 -5.13 15.87
CA LEU A 193 -20.15 -6.57 15.81
C LEU A 193 -18.89 -7.33 16.22
N THR A 194 -19.04 -8.48 16.89
CA THR A 194 -17.91 -9.35 17.26
C THR A 194 -17.06 -9.74 16.04
N ALA A 195 -17.72 -10.08 14.92
CA ALA A 195 -17.02 -10.42 13.68
C ALA A 195 -16.18 -9.26 13.13
N THR A 196 -16.71 -8.03 13.10
CA THR A 196 -15.95 -6.86 12.61
C THR A 196 -14.79 -6.49 13.54
N LYS A 197 -14.95 -6.72 14.86
CA LYS A 197 -13.87 -6.57 15.85
C LYS A 197 -12.77 -7.59 15.59
N ALA A 198 -13.11 -8.86 15.37
CA ALA A 198 -12.14 -9.91 15.07
C ALA A 198 -11.34 -9.59 13.79
N VAL A 199 -12.02 -9.17 12.71
CA VAL A 199 -11.35 -8.78 11.47
C VAL A 199 -10.43 -7.58 11.68
N ALA A 200 -10.84 -6.58 12.44
CA ALA A 200 -10.00 -5.43 12.77
C ALA A 200 -8.72 -5.84 13.55
N ILE A 201 -8.85 -6.77 14.52
CA ILE A 201 -7.71 -7.30 15.26
C ILE A 201 -6.76 -8.08 14.34
N VAL A 202 -7.30 -8.97 13.50
CA VAL A 202 -6.49 -9.74 12.54
C VAL A 202 -5.77 -8.80 11.57
N SER A 203 -6.48 -7.80 11.04
CA SER A 203 -5.86 -6.79 10.16
C SER A 203 -4.76 -6.00 10.86
N PHE A 204 -4.92 -5.70 12.15
CA PHE A 204 -3.88 -5.05 12.94
C PHE A 204 -2.63 -5.93 13.08
N VAL A 205 -2.81 -7.21 13.45
CA VAL A 205 -1.70 -8.16 13.58
C VAL A 205 -0.97 -8.34 12.25
N ILE A 206 -1.71 -8.47 11.14
CA ILE A 206 -1.11 -8.55 9.81
C ILE A 206 -0.35 -7.26 9.48
N THR A 207 -0.91 -6.07 9.78
CA THR A 207 -0.24 -4.78 9.52
C THR A 207 1.08 -4.67 10.27
N VAL A 208 1.11 -5.02 11.57
CA VAL A 208 2.36 -5.05 12.33
C VAL A 208 3.35 -6.06 11.73
N GLY A 209 2.84 -7.25 11.40
CA GLY A 209 3.65 -8.30 10.75
C GLY A 209 4.23 -7.85 9.40
N VAL A 210 3.49 -7.10 8.58
CA VAL A 210 3.97 -6.54 7.30
C VAL A 210 5.09 -5.54 7.52
N ILE A 211 4.91 -4.57 8.43
CA ILE A 211 5.92 -3.56 8.75
C ILE A 211 7.21 -4.21 9.24
N LEU A 212 7.11 -5.21 10.12
CA LEU A 212 8.28 -5.96 10.57
C LEU A 212 8.88 -6.81 9.44
N ALA A 213 8.04 -7.43 8.61
CA ALA A 213 8.50 -8.27 7.52
C ALA A 213 9.33 -7.51 6.50
N THR A 214 8.92 -6.31 6.11
CA THR A 214 9.65 -5.47 5.15
C THR A 214 11.06 -5.15 5.63
N LEU A 215 11.25 -4.91 6.92
CA LEU A 215 12.56 -4.70 7.55
C LEU A 215 13.37 -5.99 7.62
N LEU A 216 12.74 -7.10 8.08
CA LEU A 216 13.41 -8.39 8.31
C LEU A 216 13.76 -9.15 7.03
N ILE A 217 13.08 -8.86 5.91
CA ILE A 217 13.45 -9.36 4.59
C ILE A 217 14.22 -8.32 3.74
N LYS A 218 14.69 -7.22 4.38
CA LYS A 218 15.53 -6.19 3.75
C LYS A 218 14.89 -5.54 2.50
N GLN A 219 13.58 -5.30 2.54
CA GLN A 219 12.85 -4.60 1.48
C GLN A 219 12.72 -3.09 1.73
N HIS A 220 12.83 -2.67 2.98
CA HIS A 220 12.68 -1.27 3.39
C HIS A 220 13.62 -0.91 4.52
N TYR A 221 13.94 0.36 4.63
CA TYR A 221 14.54 0.98 5.81
C TYR A 221 13.48 1.33 6.85
N ILE A 222 13.88 1.54 8.10
CA ILE A 222 12.99 2.04 9.17
C ILE A 222 12.36 3.38 8.75
N ALA A 223 13.13 4.26 8.10
CA ALA A 223 12.64 5.54 7.59
C ALA A 223 11.50 5.39 6.59
N ASP A 224 11.58 4.40 5.69
CA ASP A 224 10.55 4.12 4.69
C ASP A 224 9.23 3.74 5.35
N GLU A 225 9.30 2.89 6.39
CA GLU A 225 8.14 2.42 7.14
C GLU A 225 7.48 3.55 7.92
N ILE A 226 8.27 4.37 8.62
CA ILE A 226 7.78 5.55 9.32
C ILE A 226 7.08 6.50 8.33
N ALA A 227 7.72 6.80 7.19
CA ALA A 227 7.15 7.67 6.18
C ALA A 227 5.87 7.09 5.58
N GLY A 228 5.81 5.78 5.32
CA GLY A 228 4.61 5.10 4.85
C GLY A 228 3.45 5.18 5.84
N ILE A 229 3.71 4.94 7.12
CA ILE A 229 2.71 5.10 8.20
C ILE A 229 2.24 6.56 8.28
N MET A 230 3.16 7.52 8.25
CA MET A 230 2.82 8.94 8.28
C MET A 230 1.97 9.34 7.06
N LEU A 231 2.27 8.83 5.89
CA LEU A 231 1.49 9.07 4.66
C LEU A 231 0.06 8.50 4.79
N ALA A 232 -0.08 7.30 5.32
CA ALA A 232 -1.40 6.72 5.60
C ALA A 232 -2.22 7.58 6.58
N LEU A 233 -1.58 8.10 7.63
CA LEU A 233 -2.25 8.89 8.65
C LEU A 233 -2.53 10.33 8.22
N SER A 234 -1.62 10.97 7.46
CA SER A 234 -1.71 12.38 7.08
C SER A 234 -2.52 12.59 5.79
N VAL A 235 -2.52 11.65 4.87
CA VAL A 235 -3.24 11.70 3.59
C VAL A 235 -4.38 10.68 3.53
N GLY A 236 -4.07 9.41 3.68
CA GLY A 236 -5.04 8.33 3.54
C GLY A 236 -6.22 8.45 4.49
N ARG A 237 -5.96 8.63 5.77
CA ARG A 237 -7.00 8.77 6.80
C ARG A 237 -7.90 9.99 6.60
N PRO A 238 -7.42 11.22 6.32
CA PRO A 238 -8.29 12.35 5.99
C PRO A 238 -9.15 12.10 4.76
N VAL A 239 -8.59 11.56 3.68
CA VAL A 239 -9.34 11.21 2.46
C VAL A 239 -10.42 10.17 2.79
N LEU A 240 -10.06 9.10 3.50
CA LEU A 240 -11.02 8.09 3.94
C LEU A 240 -12.17 8.72 4.73
N LYS A 241 -11.86 9.55 5.72
CA LYS A 241 -12.88 10.22 6.55
C LYS A 241 -13.77 11.18 5.76
N HIS A 242 -13.21 11.85 4.76
CA HIS A 242 -13.96 12.79 3.93
C HIS A 242 -15.08 12.07 3.15
N PHE A 243 -14.78 10.90 2.59
CA PHE A 243 -15.71 10.09 1.80
C PHE A 243 -16.47 9.04 2.60
N TRP A 244 -16.14 8.80 3.87
CA TRP A 244 -16.75 7.76 4.72
C TRP A 244 -18.20 8.03 5.12
N ARG A 245 -18.69 9.25 4.96
CA ARG A 245 -20.00 9.74 5.41
C ARG A 245 -21.17 9.21 4.59
#